data_100e93f5f179c514fe92bc2f05a0a52f
#
_entry.id   100e93f5f179c514fe92bc2f05a0a52f
#
_cell.length_a   1.000
_cell.length_b   1.000
_cell.length_c   1.000
_cell.angle_alpha   90.00
_cell.angle_beta   90.00
_cell.angle_gamma   90.00
#
_symmetry.space_group_name_H-M   'P 1'
#
loop_
_entity.id
_entity.type
_entity.pdbx_description
1 polymer ?
#
loop_
_entity_poly.entity_id
_entity_poly.type
_entity_poly.pdbx_seq_one_letter_code
_entity_poly.pdbx_strand_id
1 'polypeptide(L)'
;AMGSYPVPHYLGLSTLSTKYVSMNSKYTGEASILAIIMMIFGVAIMMLNQLSLTSRKNYTTVTGKSGQISKINLGKSGKYIIALILVILTFFTSIFPIVSFAFETFLPNPGDYSFLYTGDTSNLTTKWWVTSENVTENGMYGQKGILHNETIWHAFRGTIYVSVCCALLAGTIGTLVGYAVSKNRRSKWANYVNSMAFLPYLMPSLAVGAAFFILFSTERLNLFNTYTLLIIVGTIKYIPFASRSSLNSMLQLSGEIEEAAII
;
A
#
# COMPACT_ATOMS: atom_id res chain seq x y z
N ALA A 1 4.53 -10.04 -1.97
CA ALA A 1 3.79 -11.28 -1.71
C ALA A 1 4.00 -11.79 -0.27
N MET A 2 5.24 -11.85 0.26
CA MET A 2 5.50 -12.37 1.62
C MET A 2 4.79 -11.59 2.75
N GLY A 3 4.51 -10.30 2.57
CA GLY A 3 3.83 -9.47 3.56
C GLY A 3 2.32 -9.36 3.40
N SER A 4 1.74 -10.00 2.38
CA SER A 4 0.29 -9.94 2.14
C SER A 4 -0.42 -10.96 3.03
N TYR A 5 -1.24 -10.49 3.95
CA TYR A 5 -2.04 -11.33 4.83
C TYR A 5 -3.49 -11.51 4.36
N PRO A 6 -4.21 -10.43 3.96
CA PRO A 6 -5.66 -10.53 3.75
C PRO A 6 -6.05 -11.55 2.67
N VAL A 7 -5.45 -11.47 1.49
CA VAL A 7 -5.81 -12.34 0.36
C VAL A 7 -5.59 -13.83 0.66
N PRO A 8 -4.41 -14.28 1.12
CA PRO A 8 -4.22 -15.68 1.48
C PRO A 8 -5.15 -16.15 2.61
N HIS A 9 -5.46 -15.27 3.55
CA HIS A 9 -6.38 -15.58 4.65
C HIS A 9 -7.80 -15.86 4.15
N TYR A 10 -8.33 -14.98 3.32
CA TYR A 10 -9.67 -15.17 2.73
C TYR A 10 -9.75 -16.39 1.79
N LEU A 11 -8.66 -16.72 1.12
CA LEU A 11 -8.58 -17.91 0.26
C LEU A 11 -8.30 -19.21 1.03
N GLY A 12 -8.12 -19.16 2.34
CA GLY A 12 -7.78 -20.33 3.16
C GLY A 12 -6.38 -20.89 2.91
N LEU A 13 -5.49 -20.11 2.24
CA LEU A 13 -4.14 -20.56 1.89
C LEU A 13 -3.15 -20.35 3.03
N SER A 14 -2.39 -21.40 3.35
CA SER A 14 -1.36 -21.34 4.38
C SER A 14 -0.09 -20.70 3.80
N THR A 15 0.20 -19.47 4.19
CA THR A 15 1.41 -18.71 3.84
C THR A 15 2.19 -18.33 5.10
N LEU A 16 3.44 -17.87 4.94
CA LEU A 16 4.23 -17.40 6.09
C LEU A 16 3.51 -16.27 6.85
N SER A 17 2.82 -15.37 6.15
CA SER A 17 2.06 -14.27 6.76
C SER A 17 0.82 -14.77 7.53
N THR A 18 0.08 -15.75 7.00
CA THR A 18 -1.06 -16.33 7.72
C THR A 18 -0.63 -17.16 8.92
N LYS A 19 0.49 -17.89 8.81
CA LYS A 19 1.10 -18.59 9.94
C LYS A 19 1.58 -17.63 11.02
N TYR A 20 2.25 -16.54 10.65
CA TYR A 20 2.66 -15.52 11.59
C TYR A 20 1.47 -15.01 12.43
N VAL A 21 0.35 -14.69 11.81
CA VAL A 21 -0.84 -14.19 12.52
C VAL A 21 -1.42 -15.27 13.45
N SER A 22 -1.54 -16.50 12.97
CA SER A 22 -2.07 -17.61 13.79
C SER A 22 -1.17 -17.94 14.98
N MET A 23 0.15 -17.81 14.83
CA MET A 23 1.11 -18.05 15.91
C MET A 23 1.18 -16.88 16.90
N ASN A 24 1.08 -15.63 16.41
CA ASN A 24 1.20 -14.44 17.25
C ASN A 24 0.12 -14.37 18.35
N SER A 25 -1.03 -14.99 18.14
CA SER A 25 -2.10 -15.06 19.14
C SER A 25 -1.84 -16.06 20.28
N LYS A 26 -0.98 -17.06 20.05
CA LYS A 26 -0.72 -18.15 21.02
C LYS A 26 0.74 -18.25 21.45
N TYR A 27 1.67 -17.99 20.55
CA TYR A 27 3.11 -18.23 20.69
C TYR A 27 3.91 -17.02 20.22
N THR A 28 3.90 -15.94 20.99
CA THR A 28 4.51 -14.65 20.60
C THR A 28 6.01 -14.76 20.30
N GLY A 29 6.74 -15.61 21.03
CA GLY A 29 8.18 -15.81 20.82
C GLY A 29 8.47 -16.46 19.45
N GLU A 30 7.75 -17.53 19.10
CA GLU A 30 7.91 -18.22 17.81
C GLU A 30 7.48 -17.33 16.64
N ALA A 31 6.39 -16.56 16.82
CA ALA A 31 5.96 -15.59 15.82
C ALA A 31 7.03 -14.52 15.58
N SER A 32 7.72 -14.04 16.62
CA SER A 32 8.81 -13.08 16.48
C SER A 32 9.99 -13.64 15.70
N ILE A 33 10.34 -14.92 15.90
CA ILE A 33 11.39 -15.60 15.12
C ILE A 33 10.96 -15.68 13.65
N LEU A 34 9.72 -16.06 13.38
CA LEU A 34 9.19 -16.12 12.01
C LEU A 34 9.23 -14.75 11.34
N ALA A 35 8.89 -13.67 12.06
CA ALA A 35 8.99 -12.29 11.57
C ALA A 35 10.44 -11.92 11.19
N ILE A 36 11.42 -12.28 12.02
CA ILE A 36 12.84 -12.05 11.75
C ILE A 36 13.28 -12.82 10.49
N ILE A 37 12.88 -14.08 10.35
CA ILE A 37 13.18 -14.89 9.16
C ILE A 37 12.62 -14.21 7.90
N MET A 38 11.35 -13.76 7.92
CA MET A 38 10.73 -13.05 6.80
C MET A 38 11.48 -11.76 6.47
N MET A 39 11.97 -11.03 7.47
CA MET A 39 12.75 -9.82 7.30
C MET A 39 14.13 -10.11 6.67
N ILE A 40 14.82 -11.16 7.10
CA ILE A 40 16.09 -11.60 6.51
C ILE A 40 15.93 -11.94 5.03
N PHE A 41 14.87 -12.67 4.66
CA PHE A 41 14.56 -12.96 3.26
C PHE A 41 14.29 -11.68 2.46
N GLY A 42 13.55 -10.72 3.02
CA GLY A 42 13.31 -9.43 2.39
C GLY A 42 14.60 -8.66 2.11
N VAL A 43 15.49 -8.58 3.10
CA VAL A 43 16.80 -7.93 2.97
C VAL A 43 17.68 -8.65 1.95
N ALA A 44 17.71 -9.99 1.97
CA ALA A 44 18.47 -10.78 1.01
C ALA A 44 18.02 -10.52 -0.45
N ILE A 45 16.69 -10.51 -0.70
CA ILE A 45 16.12 -10.19 -2.02
C ILE A 45 16.51 -8.77 -2.44
N MET A 46 16.47 -7.80 -1.52
CA MET A 46 16.90 -6.44 -1.82
C MET A 46 18.37 -6.35 -2.20
N MET A 47 19.26 -7.05 -1.47
CA MET A 47 20.69 -7.12 -1.78
C MET A 47 20.94 -7.72 -3.16
N LEU A 48 20.26 -8.82 -3.48
CA LEU A 48 20.33 -9.45 -4.81
C LEU A 48 19.87 -8.50 -5.92
N ASN A 49 18.78 -7.77 -5.67
CA ASN A 49 18.30 -6.76 -6.64
C ASN A 49 19.30 -5.61 -6.82
N GLN A 50 19.92 -5.13 -5.74
CA GLN A 50 20.95 -4.08 -5.82
C GLN A 50 22.17 -4.56 -6.62
N LEU A 51 22.65 -5.79 -6.39
CA LEU A 51 23.75 -6.37 -7.14
C LEU A 51 23.43 -6.48 -8.64
N SER A 52 22.20 -6.87 -8.97
CA SER A 52 21.73 -6.96 -10.35
C SER A 52 21.63 -5.59 -11.04
N LEU A 53 21.27 -4.52 -10.28
CA LEU A 53 21.16 -3.17 -10.82
C LEU A 53 22.51 -2.46 -10.95
N THR A 54 23.46 -2.76 -10.09
CA THR A 54 24.82 -2.17 -10.15
C THR A 54 25.56 -2.57 -11.44
N SER A 55 25.21 -3.70 -12.05
CA SER A 55 25.72 -4.15 -13.34
C SER A 55 25.19 -3.37 -14.52
N ARG A 56 24.11 -2.58 -14.38
CA ARG A 56 23.56 -1.76 -15.45
C ARG A 56 24.18 -0.38 -15.38
N LYS A 57 25.02 -0.06 -16.39
CA LYS A 57 25.64 1.25 -16.59
C LYS A 57 24.64 2.39 -16.42
N ASN A 58 25.02 3.40 -15.64
CA ASN A 58 24.26 4.65 -15.46
C ASN A 58 23.91 5.28 -16.80
N TYR A 59 22.66 5.20 -17.19
CA TYR A 59 22.12 6.08 -18.22
C TYR A 59 21.77 7.41 -17.55
N THR A 60 22.78 8.28 -17.41
CA THR A 60 22.55 9.67 -17.14
C THR A 60 22.04 10.29 -18.43
N THR A 61 20.79 10.70 -18.46
CA THR A 61 20.32 11.66 -19.45
C THR A 61 20.93 13.00 -19.09
N VAL A 62 22.18 13.20 -19.51
CA VAL A 62 22.83 14.48 -19.49
C VAL A 62 22.29 15.25 -20.69
N THR A 63 21.78 16.42 -20.43
CA THR A 63 21.24 17.42 -21.37
C THR A 63 19.77 17.28 -21.71
N GLY A 64 19.02 18.39 -21.55
CA GLY A 64 17.59 18.60 -21.78
C GLY A 64 17.05 18.37 -23.21
N LYS A 65 17.65 17.46 -23.98
CA LYS A 65 17.07 16.85 -25.16
C LYS A 65 16.41 15.55 -24.69
N SER A 66 15.11 15.47 -24.88
CA SER A 66 14.30 14.26 -24.70
C SER A 66 15.11 13.04 -25.12
N GLY A 67 15.49 12.19 -24.18
CA GLY A 67 16.19 10.95 -24.49
C GLY A 67 15.38 10.22 -25.56
N GLN A 68 16.04 9.76 -26.61
CA GLN A 68 15.40 8.94 -27.64
C GLN A 68 14.82 7.71 -26.92
N ILE A 69 13.51 7.76 -26.67
CA ILE A 69 12.79 6.59 -26.21
C ILE A 69 12.90 5.58 -27.34
N SER A 70 13.63 4.51 -27.13
CA SER A 70 13.72 3.40 -28.07
C SER A 70 12.31 2.83 -28.25
N LYS A 71 11.65 3.25 -29.33
CA LYS A 71 10.31 2.77 -29.67
C LYS A 71 10.45 1.45 -30.39
N ILE A 72 9.94 0.38 -29.79
CA ILE A 72 9.79 -0.90 -30.49
C ILE A 72 8.63 -0.75 -31.46
N ASN A 73 8.91 -0.90 -32.75
CA ASN A 73 7.88 -0.85 -33.77
C ASN A 73 7.16 -2.20 -33.85
N LEU A 74 5.99 -2.27 -33.25
CA LEU A 74 5.16 -3.48 -33.17
C LEU A 74 4.32 -3.72 -34.44
N GLY A 75 4.46 -2.86 -35.44
CA GLY A 75 3.53 -2.87 -36.57
C GLY A 75 2.10 -2.45 -36.18
N LYS A 76 1.24 -2.27 -37.19
CA LYS A 76 -0.15 -1.87 -36.90
C LYS A 76 -0.91 -2.94 -36.13
N SER A 77 -0.88 -4.18 -36.57
CA SER A 77 -1.61 -5.28 -35.91
C SER A 77 -1.11 -5.58 -34.50
N GLY A 78 0.21 -5.64 -34.29
CA GLY A 78 0.79 -5.89 -32.96
C GLY A 78 0.42 -4.81 -31.94
N LYS A 79 0.34 -3.55 -32.35
CA LYS A 79 -0.08 -2.44 -31.48
C LYS A 79 -1.51 -2.59 -30.98
N TYR A 80 -2.45 -2.97 -31.87
CA TYR A 80 -3.84 -3.17 -31.48
C TYR A 80 -4.03 -4.42 -30.60
N ILE A 81 -3.32 -5.51 -30.88
CA ILE A 81 -3.38 -6.73 -30.06
C ILE A 81 -2.89 -6.43 -28.65
N ILE A 82 -1.74 -5.76 -28.49
CA ILE A 82 -1.23 -5.43 -27.15
C ILE A 82 -2.16 -4.44 -26.44
N ALA A 83 -2.68 -3.43 -27.14
CA ALA A 83 -3.65 -2.51 -26.55
C ALA A 83 -4.91 -3.24 -26.06
N LEU A 84 -5.44 -4.17 -26.84
CA LEU A 84 -6.60 -4.99 -26.47
C LEU A 84 -6.31 -5.84 -25.23
N ILE A 85 -5.16 -6.52 -25.17
CA ILE A 85 -4.74 -7.30 -24.01
C ILE A 85 -4.66 -6.40 -22.76
N LEU A 86 -4.06 -5.23 -22.87
CA LEU A 86 -3.96 -4.29 -21.75
C LEU A 86 -5.33 -3.80 -21.27
N VAL A 87 -6.24 -3.49 -22.21
CA VAL A 87 -7.61 -3.09 -21.87
C VAL A 87 -8.34 -4.22 -21.14
N ILE A 88 -8.26 -5.46 -21.64
CA ILE A 88 -8.87 -6.63 -21.02
C ILE A 88 -8.29 -6.84 -19.60
N LEU A 89 -6.96 -6.82 -19.46
CA LEU A 89 -6.32 -6.96 -18.15
C LEU A 89 -6.78 -5.86 -17.18
N THR A 90 -6.78 -4.60 -17.61
CA THR A 90 -7.22 -3.48 -16.79
C THR A 90 -8.68 -3.60 -16.39
N PHE A 91 -9.54 -4.05 -17.32
CA PHE A 91 -10.95 -4.28 -17.03
C PHE A 91 -11.13 -5.32 -15.93
N PHE A 92 -10.54 -6.52 -16.08
CA PHE A 92 -10.71 -7.60 -15.10
C PHE A 92 -9.99 -7.35 -13.77
N THR A 93 -8.87 -6.62 -13.76
CA THR A 93 -8.12 -6.39 -12.52
C THR A 93 -8.58 -5.16 -11.74
N SER A 94 -9.19 -4.18 -12.41
CA SER A 94 -9.56 -2.91 -11.77
C SER A 94 -11.05 -2.59 -11.87
N ILE A 95 -11.62 -2.61 -13.06
CA ILE A 95 -13.02 -2.17 -13.26
C ILE A 95 -13.99 -3.22 -12.75
N PHE A 96 -13.82 -4.47 -13.16
CA PHE A 96 -14.73 -5.56 -12.80
C PHE A 96 -14.91 -5.76 -11.29
N PRO A 97 -13.85 -5.80 -10.45
CA PRO A 97 -14.03 -5.89 -9.00
C PRO A 97 -14.79 -4.71 -8.40
N ILE A 98 -14.51 -3.48 -8.85
CA ILE A 98 -15.21 -2.27 -8.36
C ILE A 98 -16.70 -2.34 -8.69
N VAL A 99 -17.03 -2.70 -9.93
CA VAL A 99 -18.42 -2.86 -10.38
C VAL A 99 -19.12 -3.99 -9.61
N SER A 100 -18.44 -5.12 -9.41
CA SER A 100 -18.96 -6.23 -8.62
C SER A 100 -19.26 -5.82 -7.18
N PHE A 101 -18.35 -5.14 -6.51
CA PHE A 101 -18.60 -4.61 -5.16
C PHE A 101 -19.74 -3.57 -5.14
N ALA A 102 -19.85 -2.72 -6.16
CA ALA A 102 -20.95 -1.77 -6.24
C ALA A 102 -22.31 -2.50 -6.35
N PHE A 103 -22.40 -3.54 -7.16
CA PHE A 103 -23.63 -4.35 -7.25
C PHE A 103 -23.93 -5.09 -5.95
N GLU A 104 -22.92 -5.64 -5.28
CA GLU A 104 -23.07 -6.33 -4.00
C GLU A 104 -23.77 -5.46 -2.95
N THR A 105 -23.58 -4.15 -2.99
CA THR A 105 -24.25 -3.22 -2.06
C THR A 105 -25.76 -3.11 -2.24
N PHE A 106 -26.28 -3.56 -3.35
CA PHE A 106 -27.73 -3.55 -3.66
C PHE A 106 -28.38 -4.92 -3.55
N LEU A 107 -27.58 -5.97 -3.30
CA LEU A 107 -28.13 -7.32 -3.17
C LEU A 107 -28.71 -7.55 -1.78
N PRO A 108 -29.88 -8.23 -1.68
CA PRO A 108 -30.45 -8.62 -0.40
C PRO A 108 -29.58 -9.66 0.32
N ASN A 109 -29.03 -10.61 -0.43
CA ASN A 109 -28.13 -11.64 0.05
C ASN A 109 -26.79 -11.58 -0.70
N PRO A 110 -25.65 -11.71 0.00
CA PRO A 110 -24.33 -11.69 -0.64
C PRO A 110 -24.21 -12.80 -1.70
N GLY A 111 -23.74 -12.44 -2.89
CA GLY A 111 -23.51 -13.39 -4.00
C GLY A 111 -24.75 -13.80 -4.79
N ASP A 112 -25.92 -13.26 -4.52
CA ASP A 112 -27.14 -13.56 -5.27
C ASP A 112 -27.24 -12.64 -6.51
N TYR A 113 -26.61 -13.06 -7.59
CA TYR A 113 -26.66 -12.38 -8.89
C TYR A 113 -27.79 -12.90 -9.80
N SER A 114 -28.85 -13.49 -9.24
CA SER A 114 -30.00 -14.06 -10.02
C SER A 114 -30.64 -13.03 -10.93
N PHE A 115 -30.64 -11.74 -10.54
CA PHE A 115 -31.19 -10.66 -11.37
C PHE A 115 -30.50 -10.51 -12.74
N LEU A 116 -29.26 -10.95 -12.90
CA LEU A 116 -28.54 -10.92 -14.19
C LEU A 116 -29.10 -11.93 -15.20
N TYR A 117 -29.70 -13.02 -14.70
CA TYR A 117 -30.27 -14.07 -15.57
C TYR A 117 -31.78 -13.94 -15.76
N THR A 118 -32.47 -13.48 -14.71
CA THR A 118 -33.93 -13.35 -14.71
C THR A 118 -34.40 -12.00 -15.23
N GLY A 119 -33.53 -10.97 -15.21
CA GLY A 119 -33.91 -9.60 -15.51
C GLY A 119 -34.79 -8.95 -14.43
N ASP A 120 -35.05 -9.66 -13.34
CA ASP A 120 -35.90 -9.17 -12.26
C ASP A 120 -35.08 -8.36 -11.26
N THR A 121 -35.31 -7.05 -11.24
CA THR A 121 -34.64 -6.09 -10.35
C THR A 121 -35.46 -5.78 -9.10
N SER A 122 -36.62 -6.39 -8.90
CA SER A 122 -37.52 -6.12 -7.77
C SER A 122 -36.90 -6.45 -6.41
N ASN A 123 -35.93 -7.37 -6.39
CA ASN A 123 -35.21 -7.79 -5.19
C ASN A 123 -34.04 -6.88 -4.81
N LEU A 124 -33.66 -5.92 -5.66
CA LEU A 124 -32.57 -5.00 -5.32
C LEU A 124 -33.00 -4.07 -4.17
N THR A 125 -32.11 -3.85 -3.22
CA THR A 125 -32.40 -3.10 -2.02
C THR A 125 -31.34 -2.03 -1.73
N THR A 126 -31.76 -0.90 -1.16
CA THR A 126 -30.85 0.13 -0.67
C THR A 126 -30.72 0.12 0.87
N LYS A 127 -31.27 -0.93 1.51
CA LYS A 127 -31.31 -1.02 2.98
C LYS A 127 -29.95 -0.83 3.64
N TRP A 128 -28.87 -1.34 3.04
CA TRP A 128 -27.52 -1.22 3.54
C TRP A 128 -26.96 0.21 3.55
N TRP A 129 -27.58 1.08 2.76
CA TRP A 129 -27.18 2.49 2.66
C TRP A 129 -27.96 3.41 3.59
N VAL A 130 -29.30 3.29 3.59
CA VAL A 130 -30.19 4.33 4.14
C VAL A 130 -31.01 3.91 5.34
N THR A 131 -30.99 2.64 5.74
CA THR A 131 -31.83 2.19 6.87
C THR A 131 -31.37 2.82 8.18
N SER A 132 -32.31 3.48 8.88
CA SER A 132 -32.06 4.08 10.21
C SER A 132 -32.19 3.08 11.35
N GLU A 133 -32.86 1.97 11.12
CA GLU A 133 -33.01 0.87 12.08
C GLU A 133 -31.92 -0.17 11.92
N ASN A 134 -31.70 -0.97 12.97
CA ASN A 134 -30.74 -2.08 12.87
C ASN A 134 -31.28 -3.15 11.94
N VAL A 135 -30.55 -3.41 10.85
CA VAL A 135 -30.86 -4.49 9.93
C VAL A 135 -30.44 -5.79 10.55
N THR A 136 -31.38 -6.56 11.07
CA THR A 136 -31.13 -7.90 11.61
C THR A 136 -31.37 -8.93 10.49
N GLU A 137 -30.35 -9.67 10.15
CA GLU A 137 -30.45 -10.87 9.33
C GLU A 137 -30.03 -12.09 10.14
N ASN A 138 -30.86 -13.12 10.15
CA ASN A 138 -30.55 -14.44 10.74
C ASN A 138 -30.09 -14.42 12.23
N GLY A 139 -30.64 -13.52 13.06
CA GLY A 139 -30.31 -13.48 14.48
C GLY A 139 -28.96 -12.85 14.82
N MET A 140 -28.21 -12.32 13.86
CA MET A 140 -27.05 -11.50 14.13
C MET A 140 -27.47 -10.07 14.47
N TYR A 141 -26.71 -9.42 15.38
CA TYR A 141 -26.89 -8.00 15.70
C TYR A 141 -26.70 -7.17 14.43
N GLY A 142 -27.80 -6.71 13.87
CA GLY A 142 -27.78 -5.86 12.70
C GLY A 142 -27.18 -4.49 13.00
N GLN A 143 -26.66 -3.86 11.96
CA GLN A 143 -26.18 -2.49 12.02
C GLN A 143 -27.08 -1.59 11.19
N LYS A 144 -27.10 -0.31 11.50
CA LYS A 144 -27.74 0.71 10.69
C LYS A 144 -27.06 0.80 9.32
N GLY A 145 -27.79 1.24 8.32
CA GLY A 145 -27.21 1.56 7.02
C GLY A 145 -26.06 2.57 7.14
N ILE A 146 -25.11 2.49 6.21
CA ILE A 146 -23.85 3.25 6.26
C ILE A 146 -24.07 4.74 6.54
N LEU A 147 -25.08 5.36 5.95
CA LEU A 147 -25.37 6.79 6.11
C LEU A 147 -25.82 7.17 7.54
N HIS A 148 -26.39 6.22 8.28
CA HIS A 148 -26.90 6.44 9.63
C HIS A 148 -26.03 5.76 10.72
N ASN A 149 -24.91 5.15 10.32
CA ASN A 149 -24.03 4.47 11.26
C ASN A 149 -22.94 5.40 11.79
N GLU A 150 -23.15 5.92 12.99
CA GLU A 150 -22.22 6.86 13.64
C GLU A 150 -20.82 6.27 13.84
N THR A 151 -20.72 4.96 14.11
CA THR A 151 -19.44 4.26 14.30
C THR A 151 -18.60 4.31 13.02
N ILE A 152 -19.24 4.09 11.86
CA ILE A 152 -18.56 4.17 10.56
C ILE A 152 -18.09 5.60 10.28
N TRP A 153 -18.94 6.60 10.54
CA TRP A 153 -18.56 8.01 10.34
C TRP A 153 -17.47 8.48 11.29
N HIS A 154 -17.47 7.98 12.53
CA HIS A 154 -16.37 8.24 13.46
C HIS A 154 -15.07 7.63 12.96
N ALA A 155 -15.10 6.35 12.54
CA ALA A 155 -13.94 5.68 11.97
C ALA A 155 -13.44 6.36 10.67
N PHE A 156 -14.35 6.81 9.82
CA PHE A 156 -14.02 7.53 8.58
C PHE A 156 -13.27 8.83 8.87
N ARG A 157 -13.78 9.65 9.79
CA ARG A 157 -13.10 10.89 10.23
C ARG A 157 -11.71 10.62 10.80
N GLY A 158 -11.59 9.60 11.66
CA GLY A 158 -10.31 9.18 12.21
C GLY A 158 -9.32 8.73 11.13
N THR A 159 -9.81 7.97 10.14
CA THR A 159 -8.99 7.52 9.00
C THR A 159 -8.48 8.69 8.17
N ILE A 160 -9.33 9.67 7.86
CA ILE A 160 -8.91 10.88 7.12
C ILE A 160 -7.86 11.65 7.93
N TYR A 161 -8.08 11.87 9.22
CA TYR A 161 -7.14 12.57 10.08
C TYR A 161 -5.75 11.90 10.08
N VAL A 162 -5.70 10.60 10.34
CA VAL A 162 -4.46 9.83 10.34
C VAL A 162 -3.79 9.86 8.96
N SER A 163 -4.57 9.69 7.89
CA SER A 163 -4.04 9.67 6.52
C SER A 163 -3.40 11.00 6.12
N VAL A 164 -4.05 12.12 6.44
CA VAL A 164 -3.52 13.47 6.15
C VAL A 164 -2.23 13.71 6.93
N CYS A 165 -2.21 13.41 8.23
CA CYS A 165 -1.01 13.55 9.06
C CYS A 165 0.14 12.67 8.56
N CYS A 166 -0.12 11.40 8.24
CA CYS A 166 0.88 10.50 7.67
C CYS A 166 1.41 11.01 6.33
N ALA A 167 0.53 11.49 5.44
CA ALA A 167 0.94 11.99 4.13
C ALA A 167 1.85 13.21 4.25
N LEU A 168 1.51 14.16 5.12
CA LEU A 168 2.33 15.33 5.36
C LEU A 168 3.69 14.98 5.96
N LEU A 169 3.73 14.15 7.00
CA LEU A 169 4.98 13.76 7.66
C LEU A 169 5.85 12.87 6.76
N ALA A 170 5.27 11.83 6.16
CA ALA A 170 6.03 10.96 5.26
C ALA A 170 6.47 11.69 3.98
N GLY A 171 5.65 12.59 3.46
CA GLY A 171 5.95 13.42 2.31
C GLY A 171 7.13 14.36 2.59
N THR A 172 7.09 15.11 3.68
CA THR A 172 8.18 16.02 4.05
C THR A 172 9.48 15.28 4.35
N ILE A 173 9.46 14.26 5.21
CA ILE A 173 10.64 13.46 5.54
C ILE A 173 11.19 12.77 4.29
N GLY A 174 10.30 12.14 3.50
CA GLY A 174 10.70 11.45 2.27
C GLY A 174 11.31 12.41 1.24
N THR A 175 10.77 13.62 1.09
CA THR A 175 11.33 14.64 0.22
C THR A 175 12.71 15.09 0.67
N LEU A 176 12.91 15.32 1.95
CA LEU A 176 14.21 15.68 2.50
C LEU A 176 15.24 14.56 2.29
N VAL A 177 14.87 13.31 2.54
CA VAL A 177 15.72 12.15 2.27
C VAL A 177 16.07 12.04 0.79
N GLY A 178 15.06 12.12 -0.10
CA GLY A 178 15.27 12.06 -1.54
C GLY A 178 16.19 13.17 -2.06
N TYR A 179 16.01 14.39 -1.57
CA TYR A 179 16.87 15.53 -1.89
C TYR A 179 18.30 15.30 -1.41
N ALA A 180 18.52 14.96 -0.14
CA ALA A 180 19.84 14.73 0.43
C ALA A 180 20.60 13.62 -0.32
N VAL A 181 19.91 12.53 -0.69
CA VAL A 181 20.48 11.41 -1.44
C VAL A 181 20.80 11.83 -2.89
N SER A 182 19.94 12.62 -3.54
CA SER A 182 20.15 13.06 -4.92
C SER A 182 21.38 13.93 -5.06
N LYS A 183 21.64 14.80 -4.10
CA LYS A 183 22.80 15.72 -4.09
C LYS A 183 24.12 15.02 -3.79
N ASN A 184 24.12 13.98 -3.01
CA ASN A 184 25.34 13.33 -2.49
C ASN A 184 25.48 11.87 -2.97
N ARG A 185 25.08 11.54 -4.18
CA ARG A 185 25.00 10.15 -4.71
C ARG A 185 26.26 9.30 -4.56
N ARG A 186 27.44 9.91 -4.63
CA ARG A 186 28.74 9.21 -4.48
C ARG A 186 29.14 8.95 -3.03
N SER A 187 28.45 9.57 -2.08
CA SER A 187 28.73 9.41 -0.67
C SER A 187 28.22 8.07 -0.13
N LYS A 188 29.03 7.40 0.67
CA LYS A 188 28.63 6.18 1.40
C LYS A 188 27.46 6.48 2.35
N TRP A 189 27.41 7.68 2.93
CA TRP A 189 26.33 8.12 3.80
C TRP A 189 24.99 8.25 3.07
N ALA A 190 24.99 8.77 1.87
CA ALA A 190 23.78 8.87 1.07
C ALA A 190 23.19 7.47 0.75
N ASN A 191 24.07 6.52 0.41
CA ASN A 191 23.66 5.15 0.19
C ASN A 191 23.10 4.50 1.47
N TYR A 192 23.73 4.76 2.62
CA TYR A 192 23.24 4.28 3.90
C TYR A 192 21.86 4.85 4.24
N VAL A 193 21.68 6.18 4.14
CA VAL A 193 20.40 6.86 4.40
C VAL A 193 19.31 6.33 3.46
N ASN A 194 19.61 6.15 2.17
CA ASN A 194 18.69 5.60 1.21
C ASN A 194 18.28 4.16 1.56
N SER A 195 19.22 3.34 2.02
CA SER A 195 18.94 1.96 2.44
C SER A 195 18.11 1.93 3.72
N MET A 196 18.43 2.78 4.69
CA MET A 196 17.66 2.91 5.94
C MET A 196 16.23 3.38 5.69
N ALA A 197 16.05 4.38 4.83
CA ALA A 197 14.72 4.87 4.45
C ALA A 197 13.87 3.79 3.75
N PHE A 198 14.51 2.81 3.10
CA PHE A 198 13.82 1.72 2.42
C PHE A 198 13.54 0.49 3.30
N LEU A 199 14.24 0.37 4.43
CA LEU A 199 14.14 -0.77 5.33
C LEU A 199 12.69 -1.09 5.78
N PRO A 200 11.84 -0.10 6.16
CA PRO A 200 10.48 -0.38 6.59
C PRO A 200 9.60 -1.07 5.54
N TYR A 201 9.92 -0.88 4.25
CA TYR A 201 9.20 -1.56 3.16
C TYR A 201 9.42 -3.08 3.16
N LEU A 202 10.58 -3.54 3.62
CA LEU A 202 10.95 -4.95 3.65
C LEU A 202 10.34 -5.69 4.83
N MET A 203 9.95 -4.94 5.86
CA MET A 203 9.36 -5.53 7.06
C MET A 203 7.91 -5.95 6.81
N PRO A 204 7.50 -7.17 7.21
CA PRO A 204 6.09 -7.55 7.20
C PRO A 204 5.27 -6.59 8.06
N SER A 205 4.20 -6.02 7.50
CA SER A 205 3.40 -4.99 8.19
C SER A 205 2.88 -5.43 9.56
N LEU A 206 2.53 -6.70 9.69
CA LEU A 206 2.05 -7.27 10.94
C LEU A 206 3.15 -7.37 12.00
N ALA A 207 4.39 -7.72 11.58
CA ALA A 207 5.52 -7.78 12.49
C ALA A 207 5.88 -6.39 13.01
N VAL A 208 5.86 -5.38 12.14
CA VAL A 208 6.05 -3.97 12.52
C VAL A 208 4.96 -3.56 13.52
N GLY A 209 3.69 -3.83 13.21
CA GLY A 209 2.58 -3.54 14.10
C GLY A 209 2.73 -4.18 15.48
N ALA A 210 3.08 -5.46 15.54
CA ALA A 210 3.31 -6.16 16.80
C ALA A 210 4.49 -5.60 17.60
N ALA A 211 5.60 -5.27 16.93
CA ALA A 211 6.77 -4.66 17.59
C ALA A 211 6.42 -3.30 18.20
N PHE A 212 5.71 -2.45 17.45
CA PHE A 212 5.27 -1.15 17.97
C PHE A 212 4.22 -1.30 19.07
N PHE A 213 3.32 -2.27 18.96
CA PHE A 213 2.37 -2.60 20.02
C PHE A 213 3.12 -2.91 21.33
N ILE A 214 4.07 -3.84 21.31
CA ILE A 214 4.85 -4.23 22.48
C ILE A 214 5.62 -3.05 23.05
N LEU A 215 6.31 -2.29 22.19
CA LEU A 215 7.14 -1.14 22.59
C LEU A 215 6.32 -0.04 23.27
N PHE A 216 5.16 0.31 22.69
CA PHE A 216 4.35 1.44 23.14
C PHE A 216 3.21 1.08 24.09
N SER A 217 3.05 -0.20 24.43
CA SER A 217 2.17 -0.65 25.52
C SER A 217 2.82 -0.53 26.91
N THR A 218 4.11 -0.18 26.96
CA THR A 218 4.80 0.01 28.24
C THR A 218 4.31 1.27 28.95
N GLU A 219 4.24 1.24 30.28
CA GLU A 219 3.77 2.36 31.12
C GLU A 219 4.49 3.68 30.87
N ARG A 220 5.77 3.62 30.44
CA ARG A 220 6.59 4.81 30.19
C ARG A 220 6.20 5.59 28.94
N LEU A 221 5.71 4.92 27.91
CA LEU A 221 5.40 5.55 26.63
C LEU A 221 3.90 5.75 26.40
N ASN A 222 3.06 4.90 26.96
CA ASN A 222 1.59 4.94 27.00
C ASN A 222 0.89 5.55 25.78
N LEU A 223 1.38 5.20 24.57
CA LEU A 223 0.80 5.65 23.30
C LEU A 223 -0.15 4.61 22.69
N PHE A 224 -0.35 3.51 23.40
CA PHE A 224 -1.25 2.46 22.96
C PHE A 224 -2.68 3.00 22.78
N ASN A 225 -3.38 2.54 21.74
CA ASN A 225 -4.75 2.93 21.40
C ASN A 225 -4.92 4.44 21.10
N THR A 226 -3.88 5.10 20.60
CA THR A 226 -3.91 6.52 20.20
C THR A 226 -3.72 6.69 18.70
N TYR A 227 -4.32 7.73 18.12
CA TYR A 227 -4.05 8.14 16.74
C TYR A 227 -2.58 8.52 16.53
N THR A 228 -1.91 9.03 17.56
CA THR A 228 -0.47 9.37 17.50
C THR A 228 0.38 8.16 17.15
N LEU A 229 0.14 7.01 17.78
CA LEU A 229 0.85 5.79 17.44
C LEU A 229 0.60 5.36 16.00
N LEU A 230 -0.65 5.42 15.52
CA LEU A 230 -0.99 5.10 14.14
C LEU A 230 -0.30 6.04 13.15
N ILE A 231 -0.19 7.34 13.47
CA ILE A 231 0.50 8.32 12.64
C ILE A 231 2.00 8.02 12.58
N ILE A 232 2.64 7.69 13.70
CA ILE A 232 4.06 7.32 13.74
C ILE A 232 4.33 6.10 12.88
N VAL A 233 3.59 5.01 13.11
CA VAL A 233 3.75 3.75 12.38
C VAL A 233 3.45 3.93 10.90
N GLY A 234 2.38 4.65 10.57
CA GLY A 234 2.02 4.96 9.19
C GLY A 234 3.08 5.79 8.50
N THR A 235 3.59 6.84 9.15
CA THR A 235 4.67 7.68 8.61
C THR A 235 5.89 6.84 8.27
N ILE A 236 6.38 6.03 9.21
CA ILE A 236 7.54 5.14 9.00
C ILE A 236 7.31 4.20 7.82
N LYS A 237 6.11 3.64 7.70
CA LYS A 237 5.75 2.72 6.61
C LYS A 237 5.73 3.39 5.25
N TYR A 238 5.37 4.67 5.16
CA TYR A 238 5.22 5.38 3.88
C TYR A 238 6.46 6.18 3.47
N ILE A 239 7.43 6.42 4.37
CA ILE A 239 8.73 7.04 4.03
C ILE A 239 9.42 6.38 2.83
N PRO A 240 9.47 5.03 2.68
CA PRO A 240 10.11 4.38 1.53
C PRO A 240 9.55 4.84 0.19
N PHE A 241 8.23 4.97 0.10
CA PHE A 241 7.55 5.40 -1.13
C PHE A 241 7.82 6.88 -1.42
N ALA A 242 7.68 7.73 -0.41
CA ALA A 242 7.91 9.16 -0.54
C ALA A 242 9.36 9.49 -0.91
N SER A 243 10.33 8.86 -0.24
CA SER A 243 11.75 9.07 -0.52
C SER A 243 12.16 8.60 -1.92
N ARG A 244 11.63 7.45 -2.39
CA ARG A 244 11.88 6.95 -3.75
C ARG A 244 11.25 7.83 -4.82
N SER A 245 10.01 8.26 -4.61
CA SER A 245 9.34 9.19 -5.52
C SER A 245 10.09 10.50 -5.63
N SER A 246 10.46 11.10 -4.48
CA SER A 246 11.23 12.33 -4.43
C SER A 246 12.61 12.17 -5.08
N LEU A 247 13.34 11.10 -4.74
CA LEU A 247 14.64 10.82 -5.36
C LEU A 247 14.52 10.74 -6.89
N ASN A 248 13.55 9.99 -7.41
CA ASN A 248 13.35 9.83 -8.85
C ASN A 248 13.00 11.16 -9.52
N SER A 249 12.17 11.99 -8.89
CA SER A 249 11.83 13.32 -9.40
C SER A 249 13.05 14.25 -9.42
N MET A 250 13.83 14.30 -8.31
CA MET A 250 15.04 15.11 -8.24
C MET A 250 16.11 14.69 -9.24
N LEU A 251 16.12 13.40 -9.62
CA LEU A 251 17.05 12.89 -10.63
C LEU A 251 16.70 13.31 -12.06
N GLN A 252 15.47 13.71 -12.29
CA GLN A 252 14.99 14.21 -13.59
C GLN A 252 15.16 15.72 -13.73
N LEU A 253 15.33 16.45 -12.63
CA LEU A 253 15.59 17.88 -12.65
C LEU A 253 17.02 18.14 -13.14
N SER A 254 17.17 19.01 -14.15
CA SER A 254 18.47 19.48 -14.59
C SER A 254 19.05 20.46 -13.56
N GLY A 255 20.38 20.49 -13.42
CA GLY A 255 21.06 21.45 -12.55
C GLY A 255 20.75 22.91 -12.87
N GLU A 256 20.42 23.20 -14.12
CA GLU A 256 20.05 24.54 -14.61
C GLU A 256 18.80 25.11 -13.89
N ILE A 257 17.83 24.25 -13.52
CA ILE A 257 16.63 24.69 -12.78
C ILE A 257 16.99 25.12 -11.36
N GLU A 258 17.97 24.46 -10.74
CA GLU A 258 18.44 24.85 -9.40
C GLU A 258 19.24 26.14 -9.43
N GLU A 259 20.11 26.31 -10.43
CA GLU A 259 20.87 27.56 -10.63
C GLU A 259 19.93 28.74 -10.88
N ALA A 260 18.88 28.54 -11.68
CA ALA A 260 17.84 29.54 -11.92
C ALA A 260 17.02 29.90 -10.67
N ALA A 261 16.93 29.00 -9.67
CA ALA A 261 16.22 29.27 -8.43
C ALA A 261 17.09 30.01 -7.37
N ILE A 262 18.39 30.11 -7.61
CA ILE A 262 19.35 30.81 -6.71
C ILE A 262 19.56 32.26 -7.16
N ILE A 263 19.28 32.59 -8.42
CA ILE A 263 19.32 33.94 -8.98
C ILE A 263 18.01 34.67 -8.67
#